data_5e7099d2fc587334ad78119b435db393
#
_entry.id   5e7099d2fc587334ad78119b435db393
#
_cell.length_a   1.000
_cell.length_b   1.000
_cell.length_c   1.000
_cell.angle_alpha   90.00
_cell.angle_beta   90.00
_cell.angle_gamma   90.00
#
_symmetry.space_group_name_H-M   'P 1'
#
loop_
_entity.id
_entity.type
_entity.pdbx_description
1 polymer ?
#
loop_
_entity_poly.entity_id
_entity_poly.type
_entity_poly.pdbx_seq_one_letter_code
_entity_poly.pdbx_strand_id
1 'polypeptide(L)'
;MIKKIYSSIISLFRSNQKEELKNVIVDLIDENKSSTEKIDDGTKNIFKNVINLSDKCIEDVMIPRADIDAVSSDIKIDKLITFINKTKHSRIPVFQDNLDKIIGMIHIRDLFEKVNNKKNRENLSLSKTITRKILFSSPSMKILDLLLKMRSEQIHMSIVVDEFGGT
;
A
#
# COMPACT_ATOMS: atom_id res chain seq x y z
N MET A 1 14.79 27.76 -23.83
CA MET A 1 13.39 27.50 -24.24
C MET A 1 13.28 26.25 -25.12
N ILE A 2 14.12 26.05 -26.12
CA ILE A 2 14.09 24.91 -27.06
C ILE A 2 14.25 23.52 -26.38
N LYS A 3 15.12 23.37 -25.35
CA LYS A 3 15.31 22.10 -24.64
C LYS A 3 14.05 21.61 -23.86
N LYS A 4 13.20 22.53 -23.37
CA LYS A 4 11.95 22.18 -22.67
C LYS A 4 10.88 21.67 -23.65
N ILE A 5 10.85 22.22 -24.85
CA ILE A 5 9.90 21.79 -25.92
C ILE A 5 10.29 20.41 -26.44
N TYR A 6 11.60 20.15 -26.64
CA TYR A 6 12.08 18.81 -27.04
C TYR A 6 11.79 17.73 -26.00
N SER A 7 11.95 18.02 -24.70
CA SER A 7 11.63 17.06 -23.64
C SER A 7 10.13 16.76 -23.57
N SER A 8 9.27 17.76 -23.79
CA SER A 8 7.80 17.56 -23.82
C SER A 8 7.35 16.75 -25.04
N ILE A 9 7.95 16.96 -26.22
CA ILE A 9 7.65 16.20 -27.42
C ILE A 9 8.10 14.74 -27.28
N ILE A 10 9.29 14.49 -26.73
CA ILE A 10 9.80 13.14 -26.47
C ILE A 10 8.94 12.41 -25.43
N SER A 11 8.43 13.10 -24.40
CA SER A 11 7.55 12.50 -23.40
C SER A 11 6.18 12.12 -23.99
N LEU A 12 5.63 12.92 -24.91
CA LEU A 12 4.39 12.61 -25.63
C LEU A 12 4.55 11.40 -26.56
N PHE A 13 5.67 11.31 -27.29
CA PHE A 13 5.97 10.15 -28.14
C PHE A 13 6.18 8.86 -27.34
N ARG A 14 6.85 8.93 -26.17
CA ARG A 14 6.99 7.79 -25.26
C ARG A 14 5.66 7.36 -24.63
N SER A 15 4.78 8.29 -24.35
CA SER A 15 3.45 7.99 -23.80
C SER A 15 2.61 7.22 -24.82
N ASN A 16 2.58 7.67 -26.10
CA ASN A 16 1.84 7.00 -27.17
C ASN A 16 2.36 5.58 -27.44
N GLN A 17 3.68 5.39 -27.50
CA GLN A 17 4.26 4.06 -27.72
C GLN A 17 3.95 3.07 -26.59
N LYS A 18 3.84 3.57 -25.36
CA LYS A 18 3.52 2.73 -24.21
C LYS A 18 2.06 2.28 -24.22
N GLU A 19 1.18 3.14 -24.68
CA GLU A 19 -0.25 2.83 -24.82
C GLU A 19 -0.51 1.89 -25.99
N GLU A 20 0.18 2.09 -27.12
CA GLU A 20 0.15 1.15 -28.26
C GLU A 20 0.66 -0.25 -27.88
N LEU A 21 1.79 -0.35 -27.14
CA LEU A 21 2.31 -1.62 -26.66
C LEU A 21 1.33 -2.34 -25.72
N LYS A 22 0.64 -1.60 -24.85
CA LYS A 22 -0.40 -2.17 -23.99
C LYS A 22 -1.55 -2.77 -24.79
N ASN A 23 -2.04 -2.02 -25.76
CA ASN A 23 -3.13 -2.46 -26.63
C ASN A 23 -2.72 -3.72 -27.40
N VAL A 24 -1.53 -3.76 -27.96
CA VAL A 24 -0.98 -4.95 -28.63
C VAL A 24 -0.89 -6.15 -27.68
N ILE A 25 -0.45 -5.97 -26.43
CA ILE A 25 -0.37 -7.06 -25.45
C ILE A 25 -1.79 -7.54 -25.08
N VAL A 26 -2.73 -6.64 -24.89
CA VAL A 26 -4.14 -6.98 -24.61
C VAL A 26 -4.74 -7.74 -25.78
N ASP A 27 -4.51 -7.28 -27.02
CA ASP A 27 -5.00 -7.94 -28.23
C ASP A 27 -4.39 -9.34 -28.39
N LEU A 28 -3.10 -9.52 -28.14
CA LEU A 28 -2.44 -10.83 -28.17
C LEU A 28 -3.00 -11.78 -27.10
N ILE A 29 -3.41 -11.27 -25.93
CA ILE A 29 -4.05 -12.08 -24.88
C ILE A 29 -5.46 -12.48 -25.33
N ASP A 30 -6.18 -11.61 -26.07
CA ASP A 30 -7.53 -11.87 -26.55
C ASP A 30 -7.52 -12.78 -27.81
N GLU A 31 -6.56 -12.60 -28.73
CA GLU A 31 -6.45 -13.35 -29.98
C GLU A 31 -5.93 -14.78 -29.80
N ASN A 32 -5.39 -15.16 -28.64
CA ASN A 32 -4.83 -16.48 -28.37
C ASN A 32 -5.91 -17.60 -28.33
N LYS A 33 -6.80 -17.56 -29.34
CA LYS A 33 -7.85 -18.56 -29.58
C LYS A 33 -7.34 -19.80 -30.35
N SER A 34 -6.13 -19.74 -30.91
CA SER A 34 -5.63 -20.73 -31.88
C SER A 34 -4.46 -21.59 -31.39
N SER A 35 -3.94 -21.36 -30.18
CA SER A 35 -2.88 -22.20 -29.61
C SER A 35 -3.48 -23.36 -28.79
N THR A 36 -2.77 -24.49 -28.78
CA THR A 36 -3.14 -25.76 -28.14
C THR A 36 -3.33 -25.65 -26.62
N GLU A 37 -2.84 -24.58 -26.00
CA GLU A 37 -3.05 -24.23 -24.58
C GLU A 37 -3.91 -22.97 -24.51
N LYS A 38 -5.20 -23.14 -24.26
CA LYS A 38 -6.13 -22.04 -24.05
C LYS A 38 -5.90 -21.44 -22.68
N ILE A 39 -5.43 -20.16 -22.64
CA ILE A 39 -5.46 -19.38 -21.41
C ILE A 39 -6.95 -19.18 -21.02
N ASP A 40 -7.32 -19.58 -19.81
CA ASP A 40 -8.68 -19.42 -19.31
C ASP A 40 -9.04 -17.92 -19.15
N ASP A 41 -10.32 -17.59 -19.19
CA ASP A 41 -10.80 -16.21 -19.13
C ASP A 41 -10.46 -15.53 -17.80
N GLY A 42 -10.34 -16.29 -16.70
CA GLY A 42 -9.90 -15.79 -15.41
C GLY A 42 -8.45 -15.27 -15.46
N THR A 43 -7.55 -16.06 -16.04
CA THR A 43 -6.14 -15.70 -16.23
C THR A 43 -6.00 -14.46 -17.13
N LYS A 44 -6.77 -14.39 -18.24
CA LYS A 44 -6.79 -13.20 -19.11
C LYS A 44 -7.19 -11.94 -18.37
N ASN A 45 -8.23 -12.02 -17.55
CA ASN A 45 -8.68 -10.89 -16.75
C ASN A 45 -7.62 -10.44 -15.74
N ILE A 46 -6.88 -11.36 -15.12
CA ILE A 46 -5.77 -11.04 -14.23
C ILE A 46 -4.69 -10.25 -14.97
N PHE A 47 -4.26 -10.71 -16.16
CA PHE A 47 -3.26 -9.99 -16.97
C PHE A 47 -3.72 -8.58 -17.35
N LYS A 48 -4.98 -8.42 -17.81
CA LYS A 48 -5.55 -7.11 -18.12
C LYS A 48 -5.55 -6.19 -16.91
N ASN A 49 -5.94 -6.70 -15.74
CA ASN A 49 -5.94 -5.91 -14.50
C ASN A 49 -4.53 -5.48 -14.10
N VAL A 50 -3.52 -6.33 -14.25
CA VAL A 50 -2.11 -5.98 -13.96
C VAL A 50 -1.60 -4.91 -14.93
N ILE A 51 -1.92 -5.02 -16.22
CA ILE A 51 -1.56 -4.01 -17.23
C ILE A 51 -2.19 -2.66 -16.88
N ASN A 52 -3.48 -2.65 -16.54
CA ASN A 52 -4.20 -1.43 -16.15
C ASN A 52 -3.67 -0.82 -14.84
N LEU A 53 -3.17 -1.66 -13.91
CA LEU A 53 -2.60 -1.21 -12.66
C LEU A 53 -1.28 -0.43 -12.86
N SER A 54 -0.56 -0.69 -13.96
CA SER A 54 0.75 -0.07 -14.22
C SER A 54 0.71 1.47 -14.35
N ASP A 55 -0.46 2.04 -14.68
CA ASP A 55 -0.61 3.49 -14.84
C ASP A 55 -1.14 4.19 -13.61
N LYS A 56 -1.73 3.42 -12.68
CA LYS A 56 -2.31 3.98 -11.46
C LYS A 56 -1.25 4.41 -10.46
N CYS A 57 -1.54 5.51 -9.76
CA CYS A 57 -0.76 6.00 -8.63
C CYS A 57 -1.42 5.57 -7.31
N ILE A 58 -0.70 5.74 -6.21
CA ILE A 58 -1.19 5.37 -4.88
C ILE A 58 -2.42 6.19 -4.51
N GLU A 59 -2.48 7.46 -4.89
CA GLU A 59 -3.66 8.34 -4.67
C GLU A 59 -4.96 7.76 -5.22
N ASP A 60 -4.91 6.94 -6.29
CA ASP A 60 -6.09 6.33 -6.90
C ASP A 60 -6.72 5.22 -6.03
N VAL A 61 -5.97 4.70 -5.04
CA VAL A 61 -6.38 3.51 -4.26
C VAL A 61 -6.16 3.65 -2.75
N MET A 62 -5.55 4.74 -2.29
CA MET A 62 -5.29 4.97 -0.87
C MET A 62 -6.59 5.17 -0.09
N ILE A 63 -6.54 4.87 1.20
CA ILE A 63 -7.60 5.22 2.14
C ILE A 63 -7.40 6.69 2.53
N PRO A 64 -8.43 7.55 2.39
CA PRO A 64 -8.37 8.96 2.79
C PRO A 64 -8.05 9.11 4.28
N ARG A 65 -7.37 10.21 4.64
CA ARG A 65 -6.99 10.52 6.03
C ARG A 65 -8.15 10.42 7.03
N ALA A 66 -9.34 10.86 6.63
CA ALA A 66 -10.53 10.84 7.48
C ALA A 66 -10.98 9.42 7.88
N ASP A 67 -10.63 8.44 7.07
CA ASP A 67 -11.05 7.03 7.23
C ASP A 67 -9.92 6.15 7.78
N ILE A 68 -8.77 6.74 8.18
CA ILE A 68 -7.66 5.97 8.74
C ILE A 68 -8.00 5.52 10.16
N ASP A 69 -8.12 4.22 10.34
CA ASP A 69 -8.18 3.56 11.64
C ASP A 69 -6.78 3.42 12.25
N ALA A 70 -6.40 4.34 13.12
CA ALA A 70 -5.12 4.37 13.81
C ALA A 70 -5.28 4.54 15.33
N VAL A 71 -4.23 4.23 16.10
CA VAL A 71 -4.24 4.35 17.55
C VAL A 71 -3.06 5.15 18.06
N SER A 72 -3.26 5.87 19.18
CA SER A 72 -2.17 6.57 19.87
C SER A 72 -1.18 5.59 20.48
N SER A 73 0.10 5.97 20.51
CA SER A 73 1.17 5.23 21.21
C SER A 73 0.90 4.99 22.69
N ASP A 74 0.07 5.83 23.31
CA ASP A 74 -0.26 5.79 24.73
C ASP A 74 -1.55 5.03 25.04
N ILE A 75 -2.17 4.42 24.02
CA ILE A 75 -3.41 3.67 24.20
C ILE A 75 -3.22 2.49 25.19
N LYS A 76 -4.14 2.34 26.12
CA LYS A 76 -4.16 1.18 27.02
C LYS A 76 -4.57 -0.08 26.27
N ILE A 77 -4.00 -1.22 26.67
CA ILE A 77 -4.23 -2.52 25.99
C ILE A 77 -5.70 -2.88 25.89
N ASP A 78 -6.49 -2.67 26.95
CA ASP A 78 -7.92 -3.00 26.92
C ASP A 78 -8.69 -2.18 25.90
N LYS A 79 -8.34 -0.89 25.76
CA LYS A 79 -8.91 -0.03 24.73
C LYS A 79 -8.46 -0.44 23.33
N LEU A 80 -7.20 -0.86 23.18
CA LEU A 80 -6.67 -1.37 21.93
C LEU A 80 -7.41 -2.66 21.52
N ILE A 81 -7.63 -3.60 22.42
CA ILE A 81 -8.39 -4.84 22.16
C ILE A 81 -9.82 -4.50 21.73
N THR A 82 -10.47 -3.56 22.40
CA THR A 82 -11.81 -3.09 22.05
C THR A 82 -11.82 -2.47 20.65
N PHE A 83 -10.82 -1.65 20.33
CA PHE A 83 -10.66 -1.02 19.01
C PHE A 83 -10.49 -2.07 17.90
N ILE A 84 -9.61 -3.06 18.10
CA ILE A 84 -9.38 -4.17 17.16
C ILE A 84 -10.66 -4.97 16.92
N ASN A 85 -11.41 -5.27 17.97
CA ASN A 85 -12.66 -6.01 17.86
C ASN A 85 -13.72 -5.24 17.06
N LYS A 86 -13.70 -3.92 17.15
CA LYS A 86 -14.62 -3.03 16.37
C LYS A 86 -14.22 -2.94 14.91
N THR A 87 -12.93 -2.66 14.63
CA THR A 87 -12.44 -2.39 13.27
C THR A 87 -12.12 -3.66 12.48
N LYS A 88 -11.81 -4.77 13.19
CA LYS A 88 -11.43 -6.08 12.61
C LYS A 88 -10.16 -6.02 11.75
N HIS A 89 -9.34 -4.96 11.89
CA HIS A 89 -8.09 -4.83 11.16
C HIS A 89 -6.96 -5.65 11.79
N SER A 90 -6.17 -6.32 10.97
CA SER A 90 -5.01 -7.09 11.41
C SER A 90 -3.75 -6.25 11.60
N ARG A 91 -3.69 -5.08 10.97
CA ARG A 91 -2.58 -4.12 11.03
C ARG A 91 -3.15 -2.75 11.33
N ILE A 92 -2.62 -2.09 12.34
CA ILE A 92 -3.13 -0.81 12.83
C ILE A 92 -1.97 0.16 12.93
N PRO A 93 -1.99 1.29 12.22
CA PRO A 93 -1.00 2.36 12.38
C PRO A 93 -0.99 2.90 13.81
N VAL A 94 0.20 3.23 14.29
CA VAL A 94 0.40 3.84 15.60
C VAL A 94 0.96 5.24 15.40
N PHE A 95 0.30 6.23 15.97
CA PHE A 95 0.74 7.60 15.92
C PHE A 95 1.20 8.12 17.28
N GLN A 96 2.09 9.11 17.27
CA GLN A 96 2.46 9.92 18.43
C GLN A 96 1.91 11.32 18.22
N ASP A 97 1.20 11.85 19.21
CA ASP A 97 0.56 13.17 19.21
C ASP A 97 -0.59 13.31 18.20
N ASN A 98 -0.35 13.15 16.90
CA ASN A 98 -1.34 13.25 15.83
C ASN A 98 -1.04 12.28 14.68
N LEU A 99 -1.95 12.19 13.69
CA LEU A 99 -1.82 11.27 12.53
C LEU A 99 -0.63 11.62 11.62
N ASP A 100 -0.09 12.83 11.65
CA ASP A 100 1.07 13.18 10.82
C ASP A 100 2.36 12.60 11.38
N LYS A 101 2.34 12.10 12.61
CA LYS A 101 3.49 11.47 13.25
C LYS A 101 3.26 9.98 13.47
N ILE A 102 3.16 9.22 12.40
CA ILE A 102 3.08 7.78 12.46
C ILE A 102 4.45 7.20 12.82
N ILE A 103 4.52 6.44 13.91
CA ILE A 103 5.76 5.83 14.41
C ILE A 103 5.93 4.36 14.03
N GLY A 104 4.88 3.73 13.50
CA GLY A 104 4.90 2.34 13.07
C GLY A 104 3.51 1.72 13.04
N MET A 105 3.43 0.40 13.10
CA MET A 105 2.17 -0.35 13.13
C MET A 105 2.18 -1.46 14.17
N ILE A 106 1.00 -1.81 14.66
CA ILE A 106 0.76 -3.00 15.46
C ILE A 106 0.21 -4.09 14.56
N HIS A 107 0.76 -5.30 14.67
CA HIS A 107 0.15 -6.49 14.09
C HIS A 107 -0.59 -7.26 15.18
N ILE A 108 -1.85 -7.64 14.92
CA ILE A 108 -2.71 -8.34 15.89
C ILE A 108 -2.03 -9.60 16.47
N ARG A 109 -1.24 -10.33 15.68
CA ARG A 109 -0.50 -11.51 16.15
C ARG A 109 0.47 -11.19 17.29
N ASP A 110 1.21 -10.08 17.17
CA ASP A 110 2.20 -9.67 18.19
C ASP A 110 1.51 -9.26 19.49
N LEU A 111 0.32 -8.65 19.36
CA LEU A 111 -0.49 -8.33 20.52
C LEU A 111 -0.93 -9.59 21.27
N PHE A 112 -1.44 -10.60 20.57
CA PHE A 112 -1.86 -11.87 21.19
C PHE A 112 -0.71 -12.58 21.88
N GLU A 113 0.46 -12.62 21.29
CA GLU A 113 1.66 -13.25 21.85
C GLU A 113 2.03 -12.63 23.21
N LYS A 114 1.88 -11.31 23.32
CA LYS A 114 2.23 -10.56 24.55
C LYS A 114 1.12 -10.52 25.59
N VAL A 115 -0.13 -10.49 25.18
CA VAL A 115 -1.29 -10.49 26.07
C VAL A 115 -1.45 -11.86 26.77
N ASN A 116 -1.06 -12.95 26.14
CA ASN A 116 -1.06 -14.28 26.76
C ASN A 116 -0.04 -14.42 27.90
N ASN A 117 1.01 -13.61 27.93
CA ASN A 117 1.96 -13.52 29.05
C ASN A 117 1.39 -12.64 30.19
N LYS A 118 0.57 -13.23 31.05
CA LYS A 118 -0.18 -12.56 32.12
C LYS A 118 0.65 -11.65 33.06
N LYS A 119 1.96 -11.84 33.17
CA LYS A 119 2.85 -11.04 34.02
C LYS A 119 3.14 -9.61 33.53
N ASN A 120 2.82 -9.27 32.30
CA ASN A 120 3.23 -8.00 31.68
C ASN A 120 2.09 -7.09 31.23
N ARG A 121 0.81 -7.43 31.50
CA ARG A 121 -0.34 -6.68 30.97
C ARG A 121 -0.39 -5.22 31.39
N GLU A 122 -0.02 -4.90 32.65
CA GLU A 122 -0.20 -3.56 33.21
C GLU A 122 0.89 -2.55 32.76
N ASN A 123 2.05 -3.03 32.31
CA ASN A 123 3.22 -2.18 32.01
C ASN A 123 3.66 -2.22 30.54
N LEU A 124 2.83 -2.71 29.63
CA LEU A 124 3.17 -2.77 28.20
C LEU A 124 3.05 -1.37 27.58
N SER A 125 4.18 -0.68 27.44
CA SER A 125 4.29 0.48 26.56
C SER A 125 4.29 0.01 25.12
N LEU A 126 3.23 0.34 24.38
CA LEU A 126 3.05 -0.04 22.97
C LEU A 126 4.17 0.49 22.07
N SER A 127 4.66 1.70 22.37
CA SER A 127 5.63 2.39 21.53
C SER A 127 6.98 1.66 21.37
N LYS A 128 7.40 0.88 22.38
CA LYS A 128 8.73 0.23 22.37
C LYS A 128 8.69 -1.27 22.11
N THR A 129 7.53 -1.91 22.37
CA THR A 129 7.51 -3.38 22.48
C THR A 129 6.72 -4.08 21.39
N ILE A 130 5.76 -3.42 20.76
CA ILE A 130 4.81 -4.04 19.81
C ILE A 130 4.85 -3.38 18.43
N THR A 131 5.39 -2.17 18.32
CA THR A 131 5.34 -1.41 17.06
C THR A 131 6.34 -1.95 16.04
N ARG A 132 5.85 -2.41 14.89
CA ARG A 132 6.65 -2.81 13.75
C ARG A 132 6.93 -1.62 12.83
N LYS A 133 8.01 -1.73 12.04
CA LYS A 133 8.31 -0.77 10.96
C LYS A 133 7.16 -0.68 9.97
N ILE A 134 6.90 0.51 9.46
CA ILE A 134 5.94 0.82 8.43
C ILE A 134 6.64 1.49 7.26
N LEU A 135 6.09 1.38 6.05
CA LEU A 135 6.59 2.09 4.89
C LEU A 135 5.95 3.46 4.78
N PHE A 136 6.66 4.37 4.12
CA PHE A 136 6.12 5.66 3.68
C PHE A 136 6.25 5.78 2.17
N SER A 137 5.26 6.39 1.54
CA SER A 137 5.17 6.56 0.08
C SER A 137 4.51 7.89 -0.25
N SER A 138 4.82 8.45 -1.42
CA SER A 138 4.14 9.64 -1.92
C SER A 138 2.84 9.26 -2.65
N PRO A 139 1.84 10.16 -2.73
CA PRO A 139 0.61 9.93 -3.49
C PRO A 139 0.88 9.61 -4.97
N SER A 140 1.87 10.27 -5.56
CA SER A 140 2.25 10.14 -6.97
C SER A 140 3.06 8.88 -7.31
N MET A 141 3.50 8.10 -6.31
CA MET A 141 4.23 6.84 -6.55
C MET A 141 3.35 5.84 -7.28
N LYS A 142 3.91 5.09 -8.23
CA LYS A 142 3.17 4.03 -8.92
C LYS A 142 2.86 2.86 -7.99
N ILE A 143 1.66 2.29 -8.12
CA ILE A 143 1.20 1.18 -7.28
C ILE A 143 2.15 -0.03 -7.39
N LEU A 144 2.61 -0.34 -8.60
CA LEU A 144 3.54 -1.47 -8.82
C LEU A 144 4.88 -1.25 -8.12
N ASP A 145 5.40 -0.01 -8.09
CA ASP A 145 6.65 0.30 -7.39
C ASP A 145 6.49 0.12 -5.89
N LEU A 146 5.36 0.55 -5.31
CA LEU A 146 5.05 0.30 -3.91
C LEU A 146 4.93 -1.20 -3.62
N LEU A 147 4.26 -1.96 -4.49
CA LEU A 147 4.10 -3.41 -4.33
C LEU A 147 5.47 -4.11 -4.31
N LEU A 148 6.38 -3.75 -5.23
CA LEU A 148 7.74 -4.29 -5.26
C LEU A 148 8.51 -3.93 -3.98
N LYS A 149 8.38 -2.69 -3.49
CA LYS A 149 8.97 -2.25 -2.24
C LYS A 149 8.42 -3.01 -1.03
N MET A 150 7.11 -3.17 -0.94
CA MET A 150 6.45 -3.96 0.11
C MET A 150 6.95 -5.41 0.12
N ARG A 151 7.09 -6.02 -1.05
CA ARG A 151 7.60 -7.39 -1.20
C ARG A 151 9.06 -7.50 -0.77
N SER A 152 9.93 -6.59 -1.21
CA SER A 152 11.37 -6.62 -0.90
C SER A 152 11.64 -6.39 0.59
N GLU A 153 10.88 -5.50 1.23
CA GLU A 153 11.01 -5.20 2.66
C GLU A 153 10.15 -6.10 3.56
N GLN A 154 9.31 -6.96 2.98
CA GLN A 154 8.34 -7.82 3.68
C GLN A 154 7.36 -7.04 4.58
N ILE A 155 7.01 -5.80 4.18
CA ILE A 155 6.09 -4.91 4.88
C ILE A 155 4.84 -4.73 4.02
N HIS A 156 3.66 -4.97 4.60
CA HIS A 156 2.39 -5.00 3.87
C HIS A 156 1.49 -3.81 4.22
N MET A 157 2.07 -2.69 4.64
CA MET A 157 1.38 -1.45 4.92
C MET A 157 2.30 -0.27 4.61
N SER A 158 1.76 0.76 3.98
CA SER A 158 2.42 2.04 3.78
C SER A 158 1.51 3.17 4.23
N ILE A 159 2.09 4.20 4.82
CA ILE A 159 1.44 5.48 5.05
C ILE A 159 1.78 6.39 3.88
N VAL A 160 0.76 7.02 3.32
CA VAL A 160 0.93 8.01 2.26
C VAL A 160 1.17 9.35 2.91
N VAL A 161 2.23 10.03 2.48
CA VAL A 161 2.60 11.35 3.01
C VAL A 161 2.81 12.33 1.87
N ASP A 162 2.36 13.56 2.07
CA ASP A 162 2.57 14.66 1.13
C ASP A 162 3.98 15.25 1.23
N GLU A 163 4.28 16.27 0.43
CA GLU A 163 5.59 16.95 0.40
C GLU A 163 5.89 17.70 1.72
N PHE A 164 4.87 17.97 2.53
CA PHE A 164 4.98 18.65 3.81
C PHE A 164 5.05 17.69 5.01
N GLY A 165 4.97 16.37 4.73
CA GLY A 165 4.99 15.33 5.75
C GLY A 165 3.63 15.07 6.40
N GLY A 166 2.54 15.64 5.86
CA GLY A 166 1.16 15.34 6.27
C GLY A 166 0.69 13.98 5.75
N THR A 167 -0.07 13.27 6.57
CA THR A 167 -0.67 11.97 6.20
C THR A 167 -2.01 12.18 5.52
#